data_1468df9821d21a58ba83cb2b3d090e9e
#
_entry.id   1468df9821d21a58ba83cb2b3d090e9e
#
_cell.length_a   1.000
_cell.length_b   1.000
_cell.length_c   1.000
_cell.angle_alpha   90.00
_cell.angle_beta   90.00
_cell.angle_gamma   90.00
#
_symmetry.space_group_name_H-M   'P 1'
#
loop_
_entity.id
_entity.type
_entity.pdbx_description
1 polymer ?
#
loop_
_entity_poly.entity_id
_entity_poly.type
_entity_poly.pdbx_seq_one_letter_code
_entity_poly.pdbx_strand_id
1 'polypeptide(L)'
;TTDADNAALVPATIVGQLRNGLGQCLTSQDPKGSDGTPVWNSNCAGNSAAQTVIYEGDGHIRIGDRCVDVLGGYTKEGTVAHMWTCYPALESQMWDLNENGQLKNRASGLCLTIPGDTTRGATQAVISQCSDTSKSQRWTLTEASGQ
;
A
#
# COMPACT_ATOMS: atom_id res chain seq x y z
N THR A 1 -25.41 17.58 14.14
CA THR A 1 -25.56 16.36 13.57
C THR A 1 -24.95 16.26 12.25
N THR A 2 -25.50 16.97 11.39
CA THR A 2 -25.04 16.85 10.06
C THR A 2 -23.60 17.16 9.91
N ASP A 3 -23.06 18.08 10.61
CA ASP A 3 -21.66 18.41 10.50
C ASP A 3 -20.80 17.28 11.00
N ALA A 4 -21.20 16.66 12.07
CA ALA A 4 -20.47 15.50 12.57
C ALA A 4 -20.59 14.37 11.58
N ASP A 5 -21.75 14.17 11.01
CA ASP A 5 -21.92 13.12 10.01
C ASP A 5 -21.09 13.39 8.79
N ASN A 6 -21.02 14.63 8.36
CA ASN A 6 -20.20 14.98 7.22
C ASN A 6 -18.74 14.75 7.51
N ALA A 7 -18.29 15.08 8.70
CA ALA A 7 -16.92 14.83 9.06
C ALA A 7 -16.61 13.34 9.03
N ALA A 8 -17.57 12.53 9.47
CA ALA A 8 -17.39 11.08 9.45
C ALA A 8 -17.35 10.54 8.02
N LEU A 9 -17.99 11.23 7.09
CA LEU A 9 -18.04 10.78 5.72
C LEU A 9 -16.86 11.27 4.90
N VAL A 10 -16.11 12.25 5.39
CA VAL A 10 -14.91 12.71 4.68
C VAL A 10 -13.85 11.63 4.82
N PRO A 11 -13.31 11.16 3.70
CA PRO A 11 -12.28 10.13 3.77
C PRO A 11 -11.10 10.62 4.58
N ALA A 12 -10.70 9.81 5.53
CA ALA A 12 -9.55 10.15 6.36
C ALA A 12 -8.27 9.94 5.58
N THR A 13 -7.32 10.83 5.81
CA THR A 13 -5.97 10.66 5.29
C THR A 13 -5.10 10.29 6.46
N ILE A 14 -4.44 9.15 6.37
CA ILE A 14 -3.58 8.64 7.43
C ILE A 14 -2.16 8.62 6.93
N VAL A 15 -1.26 9.21 7.70
CA VAL A 15 0.17 9.23 7.40
C VAL A 15 0.87 8.29 8.37
N GLY A 16 1.63 7.35 7.85
CA GLY A 16 2.30 6.39 8.71
C GLY A 16 3.09 5.39 7.91
N GLN A 17 3.15 4.17 8.41
CA GLN A 17 3.84 3.07 7.74
C GLN A 17 2.88 1.92 7.56
N LEU A 18 3.07 1.18 6.47
CA LEU A 18 2.34 -0.07 6.25
C LEU A 18 3.26 -1.23 6.63
N ARG A 19 2.96 -1.84 7.75
CA ARG A 19 3.73 -2.97 8.28
C ARG A 19 2.95 -4.25 8.03
N ASN A 20 3.62 -5.26 7.47
CA ASN A 20 2.94 -6.52 7.24
C ASN A 20 3.06 -7.47 8.44
N GLY A 21 2.40 -8.61 8.33
CA GLY A 21 2.36 -9.58 9.43
C GLY A 21 3.69 -10.26 9.70
N LEU A 22 4.67 -10.05 8.85
CA LEU A 22 6.03 -10.54 9.05
C LEU A 22 6.92 -9.48 9.70
N GLY A 23 6.37 -8.32 10.02
CA GLY A 23 7.09 -7.27 10.72
C GLY A 23 7.89 -6.33 9.85
N GLN A 24 7.67 -6.36 8.55
CA GLN A 24 8.39 -5.48 7.65
C GLN A 24 7.47 -4.43 7.04
N CYS A 25 8.05 -3.36 6.54
CA CYS A 25 7.29 -2.23 6.03
C CYS A 25 7.39 -2.12 4.52
N LEU A 26 6.28 -1.67 3.91
CA LEU A 26 6.25 -1.38 2.49
C LEU A 26 7.16 -0.19 2.21
N THR A 27 8.02 -0.34 1.24
CA THR A 27 9.10 0.61 0.98
C THR A 27 9.16 0.90 -0.51
N SER A 28 9.28 2.16 -0.87
CA SER A 28 9.63 2.54 -2.24
C SER A 28 11.14 2.48 -2.38
N GLN A 29 11.63 1.89 -3.45
CA GLN A 29 13.08 1.84 -3.67
C GLN A 29 13.70 3.23 -3.59
N ASP A 30 13.00 4.23 -4.06
CA ASP A 30 13.45 5.61 -4.04
C ASP A 30 12.31 6.46 -3.50
N PRO A 31 12.52 7.21 -2.40
CA PRO A 31 11.42 8.00 -1.82
C PRO A 31 10.87 9.07 -2.76
N LYS A 32 11.66 9.55 -3.70
CA LYS A 32 11.17 10.48 -4.70
C LYS A 32 10.63 9.76 -5.91
N GLY A 33 11.26 8.67 -6.25
CA GLY A 33 10.80 7.76 -7.28
C GLY A 33 10.52 8.40 -8.62
N SER A 34 10.49 7.57 -9.61
CA SER A 34 9.95 7.89 -10.92
C SER A 34 8.95 6.80 -11.25
N ASP A 35 8.24 6.98 -12.33
CA ASP A 35 7.31 5.95 -12.76
C ASP A 35 8.04 4.64 -12.95
N GLY A 36 7.54 3.59 -12.32
CA GLY A 36 8.13 2.27 -12.38
C GLY A 36 9.05 1.91 -11.22
N THR A 37 9.29 2.84 -10.28
CA THR A 37 10.11 2.52 -9.11
C THR A 37 9.46 1.39 -8.33
N PRO A 38 10.19 0.29 -8.05
CA PRO A 38 9.58 -0.83 -7.33
C PRO A 38 9.19 -0.48 -5.90
N VAL A 39 8.16 -1.15 -5.41
CA VAL A 39 7.86 -1.18 -3.97
C VAL A 39 8.17 -2.57 -3.47
N TRP A 40 8.75 -2.63 -2.30
CA TRP A 40 9.15 -3.91 -1.73
C TRP A 40 9.07 -3.87 -0.21
N ASN A 41 9.37 -4.98 0.43
CA ASN A 41 9.44 -5.05 1.88
C ASN A 41 10.85 -4.70 2.34
N SER A 42 10.94 -4.12 3.51
CA SER A 42 12.22 -3.83 4.14
C SER A 42 11.99 -3.68 5.63
N ASN A 43 13.05 -3.78 6.41
CA ASN A 43 12.94 -3.54 7.84
C ASN A 43 12.37 -2.16 8.08
N CYS A 44 11.44 -2.06 9.01
CA CYS A 44 10.84 -0.78 9.32
C CYS A 44 11.86 0.13 9.98
N ALA A 45 11.89 1.37 9.55
CA ALA A 45 12.80 2.37 10.07
C ALA A 45 12.01 3.62 10.42
N GLY A 46 12.32 4.24 11.55
CA GLY A 46 11.68 5.49 11.89
C GLY A 46 12.15 6.59 10.97
N ASN A 47 11.27 7.50 10.61
CA ASN A 47 11.61 8.68 9.81
C ASN A 47 12.18 8.38 8.43
N SER A 48 11.77 7.26 7.85
CA SER A 48 12.20 6.93 6.50
C SER A 48 11.20 7.46 5.50
N ALA A 49 11.64 8.37 4.63
CA ALA A 49 10.76 8.90 3.59
C ALA A 49 10.30 7.80 2.64
N ALA A 50 11.13 6.79 2.42
CA ALA A 50 10.78 5.69 1.54
C ALA A 50 9.70 4.78 2.11
N GLN A 51 9.42 4.88 3.41
CA GLN A 51 8.40 4.09 4.09
C GLN A 51 7.26 4.95 4.62
N THR A 52 7.32 6.24 4.42
CA THR A 52 6.24 7.12 4.85
C THR A 52 5.12 7.06 3.84
N VAL A 53 4.01 6.47 4.27
CA VAL A 53 2.86 6.21 3.43
C VAL A 53 1.77 7.20 3.77
N ILE A 54 1.15 7.75 2.75
CA ILE A 54 -0.07 8.54 2.91
C ILE A 54 -1.19 7.71 2.31
N TYR A 55 -2.07 7.20 3.17
CA TYR A 55 -3.20 6.41 2.71
C TYR A 55 -4.42 7.32 2.68
N GLU A 56 -4.94 7.53 1.48
CA GLU A 56 -6.07 8.43 1.29
C GLU A 56 -7.37 7.65 1.30
N GLY A 57 -8.44 8.32 1.72
CA GLY A 57 -9.72 7.65 1.86
C GLY A 57 -10.29 7.10 0.56
N ASP A 58 -9.80 7.59 -0.58
CA ASP A 58 -10.22 7.06 -1.87
C ASP A 58 -9.48 5.79 -2.26
N GLY A 59 -8.53 5.34 -1.44
CA GLY A 59 -7.80 4.11 -1.69
C GLY A 59 -6.41 4.27 -2.23
N HIS A 60 -5.97 5.49 -2.50
CA HIS A 60 -4.60 5.71 -2.99
C HIS A 60 -3.60 5.54 -1.86
N ILE A 61 -2.49 4.87 -2.15
CA ILE A 61 -1.35 4.73 -1.25
C ILE A 61 -0.21 5.53 -1.85
N ARG A 62 0.13 6.63 -1.22
CA ARG A 62 1.13 7.53 -1.76
C ARG A 62 2.43 7.45 -0.97
N ILE A 63 3.55 7.38 -1.66
CA ILE A 63 4.87 7.52 -1.07
C ILE A 63 5.59 8.58 -1.88
N GLY A 64 5.99 9.67 -1.24
CA GLY A 64 6.49 10.82 -1.98
C GLY A 64 5.41 11.39 -2.88
N ASP A 65 5.73 11.57 -4.14
CA ASP A 65 4.79 12.16 -5.10
C ASP A 65 4.05 11.15 -5.93
N ARG A 66 4.26 9.86 -5.68
CA ARG A 66 3.70 8.83 -6.55
C ARG A 66 2.80 7.89 -5.77
N CYS A 67 2.01 7.13 -6.49
CA CYS A 67 1.05 6.20 -5.91
C CYS A 67 1.45 4.76 -6.22
N VAL A 68 1.15 3.86 -5.28
CA VAL A 68 1.36 2.43 -5.51
C VAL A 68 0.37 1.95 -6.55
N ASP A 69 0.88 1.40 -7.62
CA ASP A 69 0.12 0.97 -8.77
C ASP A 69 0.56 -0.43 -9.14
N VAL A 70 -0.19 -1.06 -10.03
CA VAL A 70 0.13 -2.37 -10.57
C VAL A 70 0.65 -2.18 -11.97
N LEU A 71 1.74 -2.86 -12.30
CA LEU A 71 2.38 -2.74 -13.60
C LEU A 71 1.36 -2.88 -14.72
N GLY A 72 1.31 -1.88 -15.61
CA GLY A 72 0.42 -1.90 -16.75
C GLY A 72 -1.06 -1.98 -16.42
N GLY A 73 -1.44 -1.86 -15.16
CA GLY A 73 -2.83 -2.04 -14.77
C GLY A 73 -3.32 -3.47 -14.93
N TYR A 74 -2.42 -4.41 -15.07
CA TYR A 74 -2.80 -5.80 -15.29
C TYR A 74 -3.49 -6.38 -14.07
N THR A 75 -4.41 -7.32 -14.32
CA THR A 75 -5.18 -7.94 -13.26
C THR A 75 -4.76 -9.39 -13.02
N LYS A 76 -3.66 -9.79 -13.61
CA LYS A 76 -3.17 -11.17 -13.49
C LYS A 76 -2.39 -11.35 -12.19
N GLU A 77 -2.64 -12.47 -11.54
CA GLU A 77 -1.91 -12.81 -10.32
C GLU A 77 -0.41 -12.86 -10.60
N GLY A 78 0.38 -12.30 -9.67
CA GLY A 78 1.82 -12.24 -9.82
C GLY A 78 2.33 -10.94 -10.45
N THR A 79 1.43 -10.09 -10.92
CA THR A 79 1.87 -8.81 -11.49
C THR A 79 2.47 -7.96 -10.38
N VAL A 80 3.61 -7.34 -10.67
CA VAL A 80 4.35 -6.57 -9.67
C VAL A 80 3.68 -5.24 -9.40
N ALA A 81 3.86 -4.76 -8.18
CA ALA A 81 3.46 -3.42 -7.77
C ALA A 81 4.66 -2.49 -7.85
N HIS A 82 4.40 -1.25 -8.20
CA HIS A 82 5.44 -0.23 -8.33
C HIS A 82 4.82 1.14 -8.09
N MET A 83 5.65 2.15 -8.08
CA MET A 83 5.18 3.52 -7.97
C MET A 83 4.88 4.06 -9.35
N TRP A 84 3.86 4.89 -9.44
CA TRP A 84 3.48 5.51 -10.71
C TRP A 84 2.82 6.84 -10.44
N THR A 85 2.81 7.70 -11.45
CA THR A 85 2.09 8.97 -11.35
C THR A 85 0.66 8.73 -10.87
N CYS A 86 0.21 9.50 -9.89
CA CYS A 86 -1.13 9.32 -9.32
C CYS A 86 -2.19 9.84 -10.27
N TYR A 87 -3.22 9.02 -10.47
CA TYR A 87 -4.39 9.40 -11.27
C TYR A 87 -5.64 9.21 -10.43
N PRO A 88 -6.52 10.22 -10.35
CA PRO A 88 -7.63 10.18 -9.37
C PRO A 88 -8.61 9.03 -9.55
N ALA A 89 -8.81 8.55 -10.77
CA ALA A 89 -9.85 7.54 -11.00
C ALA A 89 -9.29 6.20 -11.48
N LEU A 90 -8.00 5.98 -11.36
CA LEU A 90 -7.37 4.77 -11.87
C LEU A 90 -7.46 3.65 -10.85
N GLU A 91 -8.30 2.66 -11.14
CA GLU A 91 -8.61 1.61 -10.15
C GLU A 91 -7.42 0.74 -9.82
N SER A 92 -6.45 0.61 -10.72
CA SER A 92 -5.23 -0.15 -10.39
C SER A 92 -4.39 0.54 -9.32
N GLN A 93 -4.70 1.79 -9.00
CA GLN A 93 -4.04 2.55 -7.93
C GLN A 93 -4.89 2.64 -6.68
N MET A 94 -6.03 1.96 -6.65
CA MET A 94 -6.93 2.04 -5.51
C MET A 94 -6.92 0.73 -4.75
N TRP A 95 -6.65 0.86 -3.45
CA TRP A 95 -6.48 -0.28 -2.56
C TRP A 95 -7.44 -0.14 -1.39
N ASP A 96 -8.27 -1.16 -1.18
CA ASP A 96 -9.20 -1.16 -0.06
C ASP A 96 -8.59 -1.96 1.08
N LEU A 97 -8.34 -1.30 2.20
CA LEU A 97 -7.83 -1.97 3.40
C LEU A 97 -9.03 -2.55 4.13
N ASN A 98 -9.13 -3.86 4.16
CA ASN A 98 -10.30 -4.51 4.75
C ASN A 98 -10.05 -4.87 6.22
N GLU A 99 -11.06 -5.46 6.84
CA GLU A 99 -11.00 -5.81 8.27
C GLU A 99 -9.89 -6.79 8.59
N ASN A 100 -9.52 -7.61 7.62
CA ASN A 100 -8.47 -8.60 7.82
C ASN A 100 -7.07 -8.04 7.59
N GLY A 101 -6.98 -6.74 7.30
CA GLY A 101 -5.70 -6.11 7.02
C GLY A 101 -5.23 -6.28 5.60
N GLN A 102 -6.03 -6.87 4.74
CA GLN A 102 -5.64 -7.05 3.35
C GLN A 102 -5.84 -5.76 2.57
N LEU A 103 -4.88 -5.46 1.71
CA LEU A 103 -4.99 -4.33 0.77
C LEU A 103 -5.42 -4.90 -0.56
N LYS A 104 -6.71 -4.81 -0.83
CA LYS A 104 -7.31 -5.40 -2.00
C LYS A 104 -7.35 -4.39 -3.13
N ASN A 105 -6.74 -4.76 -4.24
CA ASN A 105 -6.69 -3.88 -5.41
C ASN A 105 -8.05 -3.81 -6.07
N ARG A 106 -8.52 -2.59 -6.32
CA ARG A 106 -9.88 -2.40 -6.79
C ARG A 106 -10.07 -2.89 -8.21
N ALA A 107 -9.04 -2.81 -9.05
CA ALA A 107 -9.15 -3.26 -10.44
C ALA A 107 -9.17 -4.77 -10.56
N SER A 108 -8.36 -5.46 -9.76
CA SER A 108 -8.19 -6.92 -9.93
C SER A 108 -8.89 -7.74 -8.87
N GLY A 109 -9.17 -7.16 -7.72
CA GLY A 109 -9.67 -7.94 -6.58
C GLY A 109 -8.61 -8.77 -5.90
N LEU A 110 -7.35 -8.62 -6.30
CA LEU A 110 -6.23 -9.35 -5.69
C LEU A 110 -5.59 -8.51 -4.60
N CYS A 111 -4.79 -9.13 -3.75
CA CYS A 111 -4.24 -8.50 -2.56
C CYS A 111 -2.75 -8.23 -2.69
N LEU A 112 -2.31 -7.12 -2.13
CA LEU A 112 -0.88 -6.77 -2.10
C LEU A 112 -0.15 -7.78 -1.23
N THR A 113 0.89 -8.38 -1.77
CA THR A 113 1.53 -9.56 -1.19
C THR A 113 3.04 -9.46 -1.37
N ILE A 114 3.79 -9.95 -0.40
CA ILE A 114 5.22 -10.21 -0.63
C ILE A 114 5.33 -11.69 -1.01
N PRO A 115 5.75 -12.01 -2.23
CA PRO A 115 5.72 -13.39 -2.70
C PRO A 115 6.54 -14.29 -1.80
N GLY A 116 5.98 -15.48 -1.53
CA GLY A 116 6.62 -16.45 -0.66
C GLY A 116 6.57 -16.12 0.82
N ASP A 117 5.84 -15.07 1.20
CA ASP A 117 5.80 -14.60 2.60
C ASP A 117 7.20 -14.53 3.19
N THR A 118 8.16 -14.04 2.40
CA THR A 118 9.55 -13.99 2.83
C THR A 118 9.82 -12.71 3.61
N THR A 119 10.77 -12.79 4.52
CA THR A 119 11.30 -11.61 5.20
C THR A 119 12.54 -11.07 4.53
N ARG A 120 12.92 -11.64 3.40
CA ARG A 120 14.06 -11.15 2.65
C ARG A 120 13.74 -9.76 2.12
N GLY A 121 14.57 -8.80 2.52
CA GLY A 121 14.36 -7.40 2.13
C GLY A 121 14.48 -7.22 0.64
N ALA A 122 13.89 -6.14 0.14
CA ALA A 122 13.90 -5.78 -1.26
C ALA A 122 13.22 -6.82 -2.15
N THR A 123 12.28 -7.59 -1.60
CA THR A 123 11.45 -8.49 -2.39
C THR A 123 10.27 -7.68 -2.90
N GLN A 124 10.16 -7.56 -4.22
CA GLN A 124 9.13 -6.70 -4.80
C GLN A 124 7.74 -7.24 -4.55
N ALA A 125 6.84 -6.35 -4.14
CA ALA A 125 5.46 -6.71 -3.88
C ALA A 125 4.74 -7.04 -5.19
N VAL A 126 3.76 -7.93 -5.08
CA VAL A 126 2.94 -8.34 -6.22
C VAL A 126 1.49 -8.35 -5.77
N ILE A 127 0.57 -8.50 -6.73
CA ILE A 127 -0.82 -8.81 -6.40
C ILE A 127 -1.00 -10.32 -6.50
N SER A 128 -1.75 -10.87 -5.55
CA SER A 128 -1.95 -12.30 -5.49
C SER A 128 -3.32 -12.59 -4.89
N GLN A 129 -3.81 -13.81 -5.08
CA GLN A 129 -5.09 -14.20 -4.47
C GLN A 129 -5.09 -13.88 -3.00
N CYS A 130 -6.15 -13.25 -2.53
CA CYS A 130 -6.28 -12.93 -1.11
C CYS A 130 -6.39 -14.21 -0.30
N SER A 131 -5.62 -14.30 0.76
CA SER A 131 -5.58 -15.49 1.60
C SER A 131 -5.53 -15.07 3.06
N ASP A 132 -6.38 -15.68 3.88
CA ASP A 132 -6.41 -15.36 5.30
C ASP A 132 -5.19 -15.88 6.04
N THR A 133 -4.42 -16.77 5.42
CA THR A 133 -3.25 -17.37 6.05
C THR A 133 -1.93 -16.74 5.64
N SER A 134 -1.94 -15.87 4.64
CA SER A 134 -0.71 -15.22 4.19
C SER A 134 -0.38 -14.04 5.09
N LYS A 135 0.71 -14.14 5.83
CA LYS A 135 1.10 -13.09 6.75
C LYS A 135 1.53 -11.83 6.03
N SER A 136 2.13 -11.97 4.85
CA SER A 136 2.58 -10.79 4.11
C SER A 136 1.42 -10.02 3.50
N GLN A 137 0.21 -10.59 3.51
CA GLN A 137 -0.98 -9.88 3.04
C GLN A 137 -1.68 -9.13 4.16
N ARG A 138 -1.22 -9.27 5.39
CA ARG A 138 -1.81 -8.55 6.52
C ARG A 138 -1.03 -7.29 6.77
N TRP A 139 -1.63 -6.17 6.41
CA TRP A 139 -0.99 -4.87 6.53
C TRP A 139 -1.64 -4.09 7.63
N THR A 140 -0.85 -3.54 8.50
CA THR A 140 -1.31 -2.63 9.55
C THR A 140 -0.77 -1.26 9.23
N LEU A 141 -1.67 -0.31 9.13
CA LEU A 141 -1.28 1.08 8.90
C LEU A 141 -1.02 1.70 10.26
N THR A 142 0.24 1.91 10.56
CA THR A 142 0.64 2.47 11.83
C THR A 142 0.80 3.97 11.65
N GLU A 143 -0.06 4.72 12.30
CA GLU A 143 -0.08 6.15 12.14
C GLU A 143 1.19 6.78 12.70
N ALA A 144 1.67 7.81 12.03
CA ALA A 144 2.86 8.50 12.47
C ALA A 144 2.59 9.14 13.83
N SER A 145 3.55 9.00 14.73
CA SER A 145 3.36 9.43 16.11
C SER A 145 4.00 10.76 16.39
N GLY A 146 4.48 11.42 15.46
CA GLY A 146 5.31 12.59 15.68
C GLY A 146 4.59 13.82 16.12
N GLN A 147 3.43 13.69 16.49
CA GLN A 147 2.77 14.89 16.75
C GLN A 147 2.49 15.02 18.14
#